data_7793eb453d48730c852c0ff42b812d05
#
_entry.id   7793eb453d48730c852c0ff42b812d05
#
_cell.length_a   1.000
_cell.length_b   1.000
_cell.length_c   1.000
_cell.angle_alpha   90.00
_cell.angle_beta   90.00
_cell.angle_gamma   90.00
#
_symmetry.space_group_name_H-M   'P 1'
#
loop_
_entity.id
_entity.type
_entity.pdbx_description
1 polymer ?
#
loop_
_entity_poly.entity_id
_entity_poly.type
_entity_poly.pdbx_seq_one_letter_code
_entity_poly.pdbx_strand_id
1 'polypeptide(L)'
;MAANEMNGAAVKGVYPYIKHFALNDQETNRCSFLLTFASEQTIREGYLKAFELAVKGFEGNAIAAMSSFNWIGTVPSCANNGLLNNVLRGEWGFVGMVETDYDGSYGYMITDHCIRNGNDLMLGFNSAESNKLTE
;
A
#
# COMPACT_ATOMS: atom_id res chain seq x y z
N MET A 1 12.92 12.99 7.02
CA MET A 1 13.91 12.32 6.15
C MET A 1 13.23 11.84 4.86
N ALA A 2 12.31 10.86 4.89
CA ALA A 2 11.69 10.30 3.68
C ALA A 2 11.09 11.36 2.72
N ALA A 3 10.30 12.32 3.21
CA ALA A 3 9.75 13.38 2.37
C ALA A 3 10.83 14.18 1.62
N ASN A 4 11.94 14.52 2.29
CA ASN A 4 13.03 15.28 1.65
C ASN A 4 13.76 14.45 0.59
N GLU A 5 13.93 13.16 0.82
CA GLU A 5 14.51 12.23 -0.16
C GLU A 5 13.60 12.12 -1.40
N MET A 6 12.31 11.95 -1.17
CA MET A 6 11.31 11.90 -2.23
C MET A 6 11.24 13.20 -3.03
N ASN A 7 11.28 14.35 -2.36
CA ASN A 7 11.30 15.66 -3.02
C ASN A 7 12.57 15.83 -3.87
N GLY A 8 13.72 15.39 -3.36
CA GLY A 8 14.98 15.40 -4.11
C GLY A 8 14.93 14.53 -5.37
N ALA A 9 14.31 13.34 -5.29
CA ALA A 9 14.11 12.47 -6.44
C ALA A 9 13.16 13.09 -7.48
N ALA A 10 12.06 13.67 -7.00
CA ALA A 10 11.03 14.29 -7.85
C ALA A 10 11.60 15.46 -8.69
N VAL A 11 12.49 16.27 -8.12
CA VAL A 11 13.20 17.35 -8.86
C VAL A 11 14.01 16.82 -10.04
N LYS A 12 14.42 15.55 -10.00
CA LYS A 12 15.15 14.87 -11.09
C LYS A 12 14.23 14.10 -12.05
N GLY A 13 12.91 14.25 -11.92
CA GLY A 13 11.95 13.54 -12.76
C GLY A 13 11.74 12.07 -12.38
N VAL A 14 12.14 11.68 -11.18
CA VAL A 14 11.95 10.32 -10.66
C VAL A 14 10.69 10.28 -9.80
N TYR A 15 9.81 9.31 -10.05
CA TYR A 15 8.61 9.11 -9.26
C TYR A 15 8.92 8.21 -8.05
N PRO A 16 8.85 8.74 -6.82
CA PRO A 16 9.13 7.95 -5.62
C PRO A 16 7.99 7.02 -5.26
N TYR A 17 8.34 5.85 -4.75
CA TYR A 17 7.42 4.89 -4.15
C TYR A 17 7.65 4.81 -2.64
N ILE A 18 6.58 4.97 -1.86
CA ILE A 18 6.61 4.65 -0.43
C ILE A 18 6.19 3.20 -0.21
N LYS A 19 6.97 2.45 0.60
CA LYS A 19 6.69 1.02 0.81
C LYS A 19 7.27 0.47 2.11
N HIS A 20 6.75 -0.66 2.58
CA HIS A 20 5.52 -1.31 2.11
C HIS A 20 4.36 -0.87 2.99
N PHE A 21 3.30 -0.37 2.42
CA PHE A 21 2.17 0.26 3.11
C PHE A 21 1.06 -0.77 3.39
N ALA A 22 0.84 -1.22 4.65
CA ALA A 22 1.55 -0.86 5.87
C ALA A 22 1.58 -2.05 6.85
N LEU A 23 2.30 -1.91 7.97
CA LEU A 23 2.37 -2.88 9.08
C LEU A 23 3.06 -4.22 8.72
N ASN A 24 3.94 -4.25 7.74
CA ASN A 24 4.67 -5.44 7.33
C ASN A 24 6.05 -5.51 8.00
N ASP A 25 6.09 -5.58 9.32
CA ASP A 25 7.35 -5.61 10.09
C ASP A 25 7.89 -7.03 10.33
N GLN A 26 7.06 -8.04 10.06
CA GLN A 26 7.45 -9.44 10.18
C GLN A 26 7.60 -10.07 8.81
N GLU A 27 8.78 -10.64 8.54
CA GLU A 27 9.06 -11.36 7.30
C GLU A 27 8.72 -12.85 7.38
N THR A 28 8.78 -13.44 8.57
CA THR A 28 8.47 -14.87 8.78
C THR A 28 6.99 -15.11 8.46
N ASN A 29 6.75 -16.04 7.55
CA ASN A 29 5.40 -16.44 7.07
C ASN A 29 4.61 -15.32 6.39
N ARG A 30 5.22 -14.24 5.93
CA ARG A 30 4.51 -13.11 5.30
C ARG A 30 3.64 -13.51 4.10
N CYS A 31 4.03 -14.58 3.40
CA CYS A 31 3.31 -15.12 2.24
C CYS A 31 2.20 -16.12 2.61
N SER A 32 2.02 -16.41 3.91
CA SER A 32 1.13 -17.46 4.40
C SER A 32 0.14 -16.89 5.41
N PHE A 33 -0.63 -15.89 5.00
CA PHE A 33 -1.66 -15.26 5.84
C PHE A 33 -1.13 -14.69 7.15
N LEU A 34 -0.09 -13.85 7.10
CA LEU A 34 0.39 -13.13 8.26
C LEU A 34 -0.64 -12.08 8.69
N LEU A 35 -1.35 -12.34 9.78
CA LEU A 35 -2.34 -11.43 10.33
C LEU A 35 -1.69 -10.51 11.37
N THR A 36 -1.77 -9.21 11.16
CA THR A 36 -1.27 -8.19 12.08
C THR A 36 -2.42 -7.56 12.85
N PHE A 37 -2.39 -7.63 14.16
CA PHE A 37 -3.39 -7.03 15.02
C PHE A 37 -2.77 -5.95 15.91
N ALA A 38 -3.35 -4.77 15.89
CA ALA A 38 -2.97 -3.68 16.79
C ALA A 38 -4.18 -2.77 17.02
N SER A 39 -4.16 -1.97 18.09
CA SER A 39 -5.16 -0.95 18.30
C SER A 39 -5.04 0.14 17.22
N GLU A 40 -6.12 0.85 16.93
CA GLU A 40 -6.10 1.97 15.98
C GLU A 40 -5.05 3.03 16.38
N GLN A 41 -4.94 3.32 17.66
CA GLN A 41 -3.93 4.24 18.16
C GLN A 41 -2.51 3.77 17.82
N THR A 42 -2.20 2.51 18.09
CA THR A 42 -0.89 1.93 17.75
C THR A 42 -0.62 1.98 16.26
N ILE A 43 -1.62 1.65 15.44
CA ILE A 43 -1.52 1.71 13.98
C ILE A 43 -1.19 3.14 13.55
N ARG A 44 -1.94 4.14 14.00
CA ARG A 44 -1.79 5.53 13.57
C ARG A 44 -0.52 6.21 14.09
N GLU A 45 -0.21 6.04 15.37
CA GLU A 45 0.90 6.74 16.00
C GLU A 45 2.25 6.05 15.79
N GLY A 46 2.25 4.73 15.64
CA GLY A 46 3.44 3.93 15.40
C GLY A 46 3.69 3.66 13.92
N TYR A 47 2.88 2.81 13.32
CA TYR A 47 3.15 2.26 12.00
C TYR A 47 2.83 3.20 10.84
N LEU A 48 1.75 3.97 10.92
CA LEU A 48 1.34 4.87 9.84
C LEU A 48 2.03 6.23 9.89
N LYS A 49 2.55 6.63 11.04
CA LYS A 49 3.08 7.99 11.24
C LYS A 49 4.20 8.37 10.28
N ALA A 50 5.10 7.45 9.98
CA ALA A 50 6.19 7.69 9.04
C ALA A 50 5.68 7.91 7.61
N PHE A 51 4.68 7.12 7.20
CA PHE A 51 4.02 7.27 5.90
C PHE A 51 3.23 8.57 5.80
N GLU A 52 2.48 8.93 6.86
CA GLU A 52 1.75 10.20 6.92
C GLU A 52 2.68 11.39 6.69
N LEU A 53 3.80 11.41 7.41
CA LEU A 53 4.81 12.48 7.28
C LEU A 53 5.44 12.51 5.89
N ALA A 54 5.65 11.35 5.28
CA ALA A 54 6.19 11.26 3.93
C ALA A 54 5.19 11.79 2.89
N VAL A 55 3.92 11.36 2.96
CA VAL A 55 2.87 11.81 2.03
C VAL A 55 2.59 13.30 2.17
N LYS A 56 2.36 13.78 3.39
CA LYS A 56 2.03 15.19 3.64
C LYS A 56 3.20 16.15 3.42
N GLY A 57 4.44 15.67 3.53
CA GLY A 57 5.65 16.45 3.28
C GLY A 57 6.17 16.34 1.84
N PHE A 58 5.49 15.61 0.97
CA PHE A 58 5.86 15.50 -0.44
C PHE A 58 5.32 16.70 -1.22
N GLU A 59 6.21 17.40 -1.93
CA GLU A 59 5.91 18.60 -2.70
C GLU A 59 5.97 18.38 -4.24
N GLY A 60 6.26 17.14 -4.65
CA GLY A 60 6.35 16.78 -6.06
C GLY A 60 4.97 16.53 -6.70
N ASN A 61 4.98 16.34 -8.03
CA ASN A 61 3.77 16.20 -8.82
C ASN A 61 3.23 14.78 -8.91
N ALA A 62 4.03 13.77 -8.59
CA ALA A 62 3.65 12.38 -8.68
C ALA A 62 4.36 11.54 -7.62
N ILE A 63 3.60 10.74 -6.94
CA ILE A 63 4.02 9.81 -5.88
C ILE A 63 3.28 8.49 -6.10
N ALA A 64 3.87 7.39 -5.70
CA ALA A 64 3.19 6.11 -5.66
C ALA A 64 3.38 5.41 -4.31
N ALA A 65 2.56 4.43 -4.03
CA ALA A 65 2.66 3.59 -2.86
C ALA A 65 2.57 2.12 -3.26
N MET A 66 3.35 1.27 -2.60
CA MET A 66 3.22 -0.18 -2.71
C MET A 66 2.56 -0.69 -1.44
N SER A 67 1.41 -1.37 -1.59
CA SER A 67 0.76 -2.04 -0.47
C SER A 67 1.57 -3.26 -0.03
N SER A 68 1.34 -3.74 1.18
CA SER A 68 2.17 -4.77 1.80
C SER A 68 1.55 -6.17 1.74
N PHE A 69 2.36 -7.20 1.98
CA PHE A 69 1.92 -8.61 1.95
C PHE A 69 1.02 -9.00 3.11
N ASN A 70 1.18 -8.38 4.28
CA ASN A 70 0.46 -8.77 5.48
C ASN A 70 -1.03 -8.39 5.40
N TRP A 71 -1.77 -9.02 6.27
CA TRP A 71 -3.14 -8.66 6.56
C TRP A 71 -3.20 -7.74 7.78
N ILE A 72 -4.10 -6.79 7.77
CA ILE A 72 -4.40 -5.96 8.94
C ILE A 72 -5.74 -6.43 9.47
N GLY A 73 -5.70 -7.04 10.65
CA GLY A 73 -6.83 -7.85 11.10
C GLY A 73 -7.07 -9.01 10.14
N THR A 74 -8.26 -9.10 9.59
CA THR A 74 -8.67 -10.15 8.64
C THR A 74 -8.75 -9.68 7.18
N VAL A 75 -8.20 -8.50 6.87
CA VAL A 75 -8.25 -7.90 5.53
C VAL A 75 -6.82 -7.72 5.00
N PRO A 76 -6.50 -8.23 3.80
CA PRO A 76 -5.18 -8.02 3.23
C PRO A 76 -4.92 -6.53 2.97
N SER A 77 -3.72 -6.05 3.24
CA SER A 77 -3.37 -4.63 3.09
C SER A 77 -3.71 -4.10 1.70
N CYS A 78 -3.47 -4.90 0.66
CA CYS A 78 -3.74 -4.54 -0.74
C CYS A 78 -5.23 -4.39 -1.08
N ALA A 79 -6.14 -4.90 -0.25
CA ALA A 79 -7.58 -4.80 -0.43
C ALA A 79 -8.28 -4.12 0.77
N ASN A 80 -7.53 -3.35 1.54
CA ASN A 80 -8.05 -2.68 2.73
C ASN A 80 -8.56 -1.27 2.41
N ASN A 81 -9.87 -1.15 2.17
CA ASN A 81 -10.52 0.12 1.87
C ASN A 81 -10.29 1.19 2.97
N GLY A 82 -10.33 0.78 4.24
CA GLY A 82 -10.05 1.69 5.37
C GLY A 82 -8.64 2.28 5.31
N LEU A 83 -7.66 1.46 4.96
CA LEU A 83 -6.27 1.89 4.83
C LEU A 83 -6.04 2.73 3.56
N LEU A 84 -6.45 2.23 2.39
CA LEU A 84 -6.10 2.80 1.10
C LEU A 84 -6.98 4.00 0.71
N ASN A 85 -8.29 3.89 0.89
CA ASN A 85 -9.19 4.98 0.52
C ASN A 85 -9.41 5.96 1.67
N ASN A 86 -9.76 5.48 2.87
CA ASN A 86 -10.10 6.42 3.95
C ASN A 86 -8.86 7.12 4.50
N VAL A 87 -7.84 6.38 4.91
CA VAL A 87 -6.64 6.98 5.52
C VAL A 87 -5.72 7.59 4.46
N LEU A 88 -5.20 6.79 3.53
CA LEU A 88 -4.18 7.24 2.59
C LEU A 88 -4.73 8.35 1.67
N ARG A 89 -5.85 8.11 1.00
CA ARG A 89 -6.42 9.07 0.05
C ARG A 89 -7.27 10.14 0.74
N GLY A 90 -8.16 9.74 1.64
CA GLY A 90 -9.12 10.65 2.27
C GLY A 90 -8.49 11.56 3.32
N GLU A 91 -7.79 11.00 4.32
CA GLU A 91 -7.24 11.81 5.42
C GLU A 91 -5.92 12.49 5.05
N TRP A 92 -5.06 11.84 4.25
CA TRP A 92 -3.74 12.39 3.92
C TRP A 92 -3.69 13.10 2.57
N GLY A 93 -4.73 12.96 1.75
CA GLY A 93 -4.81 13.62 0.44
C GLY A 93 -3.90 13.01 -0.63
N PHE A 94 -3.55 11.73 -0.49
CA PHE A 94 -2.74 11.03 -1.49
C PHE A 94 -3.49 10.89 -2.81
N VAL A 95 -2.92 11.41 -3.88
CA VAL A 95 -3.50 11.39 -5.24
C VAL A 95 -2.73 10.50 -6.21
N GLY A 96 -1.73 9.78 -5.72
CA GLY A 96 -0.88 8.93 -6.53
C GLY A 96 -1.46 7.55 -6.79
N MET A 97 -0.68 6.73 -7.49
CA MET A 97 -0.98 5.34 -7.78
C MET A 97 -0.66 4.46 -6.57
N VAL A 98 -1.51 3.48 -6.30
CA VAL A 98 -1.24 2.39 -5.37
C VAL A 98 -1.05 1.10 -6.15
N GLU A 99 0.06 0.44 -5.94
CA GLU A 99 0.42 -0.84 -6.51
C GLU A 99 0.40 -1.92 -5.42
N THR A 100 0.04 -3.15 -5.75
CA THR A 100 0.24 -4.27 -4.80
C THR A 100 1.73 -4.58 -4.68
N ASP A 101 2.14 -5.21 -3.60
CA ASP A 101 3.39 -5.96 -3.62
C ASP A 101 3.26 -7.15 -4.60
N TYR A 102 4.33 -7.88 -4.85
CA TYR A 102 4.33 -8.94 -5.85
C TYR A 102 3.26 -10.00 -5.60
N ASP A 103 2.25 -10.07 -6.47
CA ASP A 103 1.08 -10.93 -6.29
C ASP A 103 1.26 -12.37 -6.82
N GLY A 104 2.27 -12.60 -7.63
CA GLY A 104 2.43 -13.76 -8.50
C GLY A 104 2.35 -15.15 -7.89
N SER A 105 2.28 -15.27 -6.56
CA SER A 105 2.20 -16.57 -5.89
C SER A 105 1.28 -16.58 -4.67
N TYR A 106 0.67 -15.46 -4.35
CA TYR A 106 -0.11 -15.30 -3.11
C TYR A 106 -1.59 -15.21 -3.41
N GLY A 107 -2.26 -16.32 -3.55
CA GLY A 107 -3.65 -16.46 -3.99
C GLY A 107 -4.73 -15.68 -3.24
N TYR A 108 -4.37 -14.80 -2.29
CA TYR A 108 -5.28 -13.89 -1.61
C TYR A 108 -5.30 -12.47 -2.23
N MET A 109 -4.35 -12.15 -3.10
CA MET A 109 -4.34 -10.87 -3.82
C MET A 109 -5.25 -10.95 -5.04
N ILE A 110 -6.54 -10.89 -4.80
CA ILE A 110 -7.56 -10.99 -5.86
C ILE A 110 -7.74 -9.62 -6.49
N THR A 111 -7.49 -9.51 -7.78
CA THR A 111 -7.52 -8.23 -8.54
C THR A 111 -8.79 -7.43 -8.30
N ASP A 112 -9.97 -8.05 -8.42
CA ASP A 112 -11.24 -7.37 -8.21
C ASP A 112 -11.35 -6.74 -6.81
N HIS A 113 -10.94 -7.47 -5.78
CA HIS A 113 -10.92 -6.96 -4.41
C HIS A 113 -9.92 -5.81 -4.24
N CYS A 114 -8.73 -5.95 -4.80
CA CYS A 114 -7.68 -4.93 -4.68
C CYS A 114 -8.11 -3.62 -5.35
N ILE A 115 -8.56 -3.69 -6.60
CA ILE A 115 -8.99 -2.50 -7.37
C ILE A 115 -10.18 -1.80 -6.72
N ARG A 116 -11.21 -2.55 -6.31
CA ARG A 116 -12.41 -1.96 -5.66
C ARG A 116 -12.08 -1.29 -4.31
N ASN A 117 -10.98 -1.68 -3.67
CA ASN A 117 -10.60 -1.18 -2.36
C ASN A 117 -9.40 -0.20 -2.38
N GLY A 118 -9.00 0.28 -3.56
CA GLY A 118 -8.07 1.41 -3.67
C GLY A 118 -6.69 1.12 -4.21
N ASN A 119 -6.39 -0.12 -4.64
CA ASN A 119 -5.25 -0.38 -5.51
C ASN A 119 -5.57 -0.02 -6.96
N ASP A 120 -4.57 0.41 -7.69
CA ASP A 120 -4.68 0.78 -9.10
C ASP A 120 -3.96 -0.20 -10.01
N LEU A 121 -2.94 -0.89 -9.50
CA LEU A 121 -2.09 -1.78 -10.27
C LEU A 121 -1.76 -3.05 -9.49
N MET A 122 -1.82 -4.19 -10.19
CA MET A 122 -1.36 -5.48 -9.67
C MET A 122 0.06 -5.75 -10.13
N LEU A 123 1.00 -5.90 -9.20
CA LEU A 123 2.38 -6.23 -9.52
C LEU A 123 2.56 -7.75 -9.57
N GLY A 124 2.53 -8.33 -10.75
CA GLY A 124 2.72 -9.78 -10.88
C GLY A 124 2.92 -10.26 -12.29
N PHE A 125 3.37 -11.49 -12.41
CA PHE A 125 3.34 -12.24 -13.65
C PHE A 125 1.98 -12.88 -13.83
N ASN A 126 1.27 -12.36 -14.78
CA ASN A 126 -0.01 -12.73 -15.28
C ASN A 126 -0.43 -14.19 -15.02
N SER A 127 -1.28 -14.42 -14.05
CA SER A 127 -2.23 -15.50 -14.16
C SER A 127 -3.53 -14.89 -14.71
N ALA A 128 -3.94 -15.33 -15.88
CA ALA A 128 -5.18 -14.86 -16.51
C ALA A 128 -6.43 -15.05 -15.62
N GLU A 129 -6.31 -15.84 -14.58
CA GLU A 129 -7.36 -16.13 -13.59
C GLU A 129 -7.43 -15.08 -12.47
N SER A 130 -6.28 -14.60 -11.96
CA SER A 130 -6.26 -13.62 -10.87
C SER A 130 -6.57 -12.20 -11.33
N ASN A 131 -6.46 -11.93 -12.63
CA ASN A 131 -6.66 -10.61 -13.22
C ASN A 131 -8.08 -10.37 -13.77
N LYS A 132 -9.02 -11.26 -13.49
CA LYS A 132 -10.42 -11.04 -13.88
C LYS A 132 -11.08 -10.08 -12.90
N LEU A 133 -11.63 -8.99 -13.44
CA LEU A 133 -12.60 -8.18 -12.73
C LEU A 133 -13.95 -8.89 -12.84
N THR A 134 -14.67 -8.97 -11.75
CA THR A 134 -16.06 -9.45 -11.74
C THR A 134 -17.00 -8.29 -12.04
N GLU A 135 -18.03 -8.55 -12.85
CA GLU A 135 -19.07 -7.57 -13.19
C GLU A 135 -19.94 -7.16 -11.99
#